data_ff9423ac43dcc765b7062005ca22c4ce
#
_entry.id   ff9423ac43dcc765b7062005ca22c4ce
#
_cell.length_a   1.000
_cell.length_b   1.000
_cell.length_c   1.000
_cell.angle_alpha   90.00
_cell.angle_beta   90.00
_cell.angle_gamma   90.00
#
_symmetry.space_group_name_H-M   'P 1'
#
loop_
_entity.id
_entity.type
_entity.pdbx_description
1 polymer ?
#
loop_
_entity_poly.entity_id
_entity_poly.type
_entity_poly.pdbx_seq_one_letter_code
_entity_poly.pdbx_strand_id
1 'polypeptide(L)'
;MVTYGKAINVTEFVKNHPVENEAQLFEPLKKELREGMSELITFIKDDENLGVKWELTKMLARTTKAASCALLDRMQRNKQIVSSIEKACESNPEATAELFEKVKSFEKARRKAGLSIYSFGKKNSWMSLAAKTLGVVAGLPYYLFSLIAALPLWVTNTILKKVIKDNAFRNTAAFGVKLGLGPFVFLMWTIPAFNLLAWPWALLISVGIIPAYGYFHDYNEYIRRYASDMRYLGHKDLKNRFKAIINEFNAILG
;
A
#
# COMPACT_ATOMS: atom_id res chain seq x y z
N MET A 1 -6.16 -11.74 1.70
CA MET A 1 -6.92 -12.03 2.94
C MET A 1 -8.30 -11.43 2.76
N VAL A 2 -9.35 -12.22 2.95
CA VAL A 2 -10.74 -11.77 2.93
C VAL A 2 -11.21 -11.79 4.38
N THR A 3 -11.80 -10.69 4.87
CA THR A 3 -12.35 -10.59 6.22
C THR A 3 -13.86 -10.50 6.10
N TYR A 4 -14.55 -11.35 6.80
CA TYR A 4 -16.02 -11.35 6.84
C TYR A 4 -16.48 -10.64 8.12
N GLY A 5 -17.46 -9.75 7.99
CA GLY A 5 -18.15 -9.14 9.10
C GLY A 5 -19.30 -10.01 9.64
N LYS A 6 -20.01 -9.45 10.60
CA LYS A 6 -21.25 -10.06 11.09
C LYS A 6 -22.27 -10.10 9.94
N ALA A 7 -22.91 -11.25 9.74
CA ALA A 7 -23.92 -11.39 8.72
C ALA A 7 -25.15 -10.51 9.06
N ILE A 8 -25.67 -9.78 8.09
CA ILE A 8 -26.93 -9.03 8.21
C ILE A 8 -28.06 -9.99 7.82
N ASN A 9 -28.95 -10.26 8.77
CA ASN A 9 -30.14 -11.03 8.49
C ASN A 9 -31.20 -10.13 7.82
N VAL A 10 -31.28 -10.20 6.51
CA VAL A 10 -32.18 -9.36 5.71
C VAL A 10 -33.65 -9.54 6.11
N THR A 11 -34.07 -10.75 6.45
CA THR A 11 -35.47 -11.04 6.87
C THR A 11 -35.82 -10.32 8.19
N GLU A 12 -34.89 -10.34 9.14
CA GLU A 12 -35.04 -9.65 10.42
C GLU A 12 -34.95 -8.13 10.23
N PHE A 13 -34.05 -7.67 9.36
CA PHE A 13 -33.91 -6.25 9.00
C PHE A 13 -35.22 -5.68 8.44
N VAL A 14 -35.85 -6.39 7.47
CA VAL A 14 -37.12 -5.98 6.87
C VAL A 14 -38.25 -5.92 7.91
N LYS A 15 -38.30 -6.87 8.84
CA LYS A 15 -39.30 -6.86 9.94
C LYS A 15 -39.13 -5.66 10.88
N ASN A 16 -37.89 -5.24 11.13
CA ASN A 16 -37.58 -4.13 12.03
C ASN A 16 -37.73 -2.75 11.34
N HIS A 17 -37.83 -2.72 10.00
CA HIS A 17 -38.03 -1.49 9.23
C HIS A 17 -39.27 -1.61 8.36
N PRO A 18 -40.47 -1.54 8.95
CA PRO A 18 -41.71 -1.60 8.19
C PRO A 18 -41.80 -0.37 7.27
N VAL A 19 -41.88 -0.60 5.97
CA VAL A 19 -41.98 0.44 4.93
C VAL A 19 -43.11 0.09 3.96
N GLU A 20 -43.74 1.11 3.40
CA GLU A 20 -44.80 0.94 2.40
C GLU A 20 -44.24 0.49 1.03
N ASN A 21 -42.97 0.79 0.75
CA ASN A 21 -42.32 0.44 -0.51
C ASN A 21 -40.91 -0.14 -0.25
N GLU A 22 -40.59 -1.29 -0.87
CA GLU A 22 -39.28 -1.93 -0.77
C GLU A 22 -38.12 -1.01 -1.14
N ALA A 23 -38.30 -0.06 -2.05
CA ALA A 23 -37.30 0.92 -2.42
C ALA A 23 -36.82 1.79 -1.22
N GLN A 24 -37.65 1.99 -0.23
CA GLN A 24 -37.30 2.75 0.98
C GLN A 24 -36.37 1.98 1.93
N LEU A 25 -36.27 0.66 1.79
CA LEU A 25 -35.35 -0.19 2.56
C LEU A 25 -33.89 -0.06 2.11
N PHE A 26 -33.64 0.37 0.88
CA PHE A 26 -32.28 0.40 0.33
C PHE A 26 -31.36 1.36 1.09
N GLU A 27 -31.83 2.54 1.47
CA GLU A 27 -30.99 3.51 2.18
C GLU A 27 -30.64 3.08 3.62
N PRO A 28 -31.57 2.59 4.45
CA PRO A 28 -31.24 2.00 5.75
C PRO A 28 -30.32 0.80 5.64
N LEU A 29 -30.55 -0.10 4.67
CA LEU A 29 -29.70 -1.28 4.46
C LEU A 29 -28.28 -0.90 4.01
N LYS A 30 -28.14 0.07 3.12
CA LYS A 30 -26.84 0.62 2.72
C LYS A 30 -26.10 1.24 3.91
N LYS A 31 -26.83 1.91 4.80
CA LYS A 31 -26.24 2.52 5.99
C LYS A 31 -25.68 1.44 6.92
N GLU A 32 -26.48 0.41 7.25
CA GLU A 32 -26.03 -0.70 8.08
C GLU A 32 -24.87 -1.48 7.45
N LEU A 33 -24.93 -1.73 6.13
CA LEU A 33 -23.84 -2.36 5.39
C LEU A 33 -22.56 -1.50 5.45
N ARG A 34 -22.68 -0.18 5.27
CA ARG A 34 -21.55 0.76 5.34
C ARG A 34 -20.92 0.77 6.74
N GLU A 35 -21.75 0.76 7.78
CA GLU A 35 -21.29 0.68 9.17
C GLU A 35 -20.55 -0.62 9.43
N GLY A 36 -21.13 -1.76 9.08
CA GLY A 36 -20.49 -3.07 9.21
C GLY A 36 -19.19 -3.19 8.40
N MET A 37 -19.13 -2.62 7.18
CA MET A 37 -17.90 -2.57 6.39
C MET A 37 -16.85 -1.63 7.01
N SER A 38 -17.25 -0.49 7.61
CA SER A 38 -16.30 0.44 8.25
C SER A 38 -15.60 -0.19 9.44
N GLU A 39 -16.23 -1.13 10.12
CA GLU A 39 -15.62 -1.91 11.19
C GLU A 39 -14.54 -2.87 10.69
N LEU A 40 -14.59 -3.30 9.43
CA LEU A 40 -13.66 -4.26 8.85
C LEU A 40 -12.42 -3.61 8.21
N ILE A 41 -12.50 -2.31 7.90
CA ILE A 41 -11.41 -1.58 7.24
C ILE A 41 -10.88 -0.45 8.14
N THR A 42 -9.70 0.07 7.82
CA THR A 42 -9.24 1.33 8.42
C THR A 42 -9.94 2.47 7.69
N PHE A 43 -10.99 3.02 8.30
CA PHE A 43 -11.83 4.06 7.72
C PHE A 43 -11.57 5.40 8.40
N ILE A 44 -11.39 6.46 7.63
CA ILE A 44 -11.26 7.85 8.09
C ILE A 44 -12.48 8.62 7.55
N LYS A 45 -13.26 9.21 8.43
CA LYS A 45 -14.57 9.83 8.09
C LYS A 45 -14.46 11.18 7.39
N ASP A 46 -13.36 11.87 7.55
CA ASP A 46 -13.20 13.26 7.11
C ASP A 46 -12.60 13.32 5.70
N ASP A 47 -13.28 13.95 4.77
CA ASP A 47 -12.83 14.05 3.39
C ASP A 47 -11.83 15.22 3.18
N GLU A 48 -11.96 16.34 3.91
CA GLU A 48 -11.12 17.52 3.72
C GLU A 48 -9.68 17.29 4.19
N ASN A 49 -9.51 16.59 5.32
CA ASN A 49 -8.21 16.29 5.93
C ASN A 49 -7.77 14.84 5.73
N LEU A 50 -8.48 14.05 4.92
CA LEU A 50 -8.22 12.63 4.68
C LEU A 50 -6.75 12.35 4.36
N GLY A 51 -6.16 13.13 3.45
CA GLY A 51 -4.77 12.96 3.03
C GLY A 51 -3.77 13.14 4.17
N VAL A 52 -3.99 14.13 5.01
CA VAL A 52 -3.11 14.46 6.15
C VAL A 52 -3.27 13.45 7.27
N LYS A 53 -4.52 13.09 7.62
CA LYS A 53 -4.81 12.04 8.59
C LYS A 53 -4.20 10.71 8.18
N TRP A 54 -4.29 10.38 6.89
CA TRP A 54 -3.66 9.17 6.34
C TRP A 54 -2.13 9.21 6.41
N GLU A 55 -1.49 10.35 6.12
CA GLU A 55 -0.03 10.49 6.25
C GLU A 55 0.40 10.41 7.72
N LEU A 56 -0.31 11.07 8.63
CA LEU A 56 -0.08 10.99 10.07
C LEU A 56 -0.24 9.55 10.58
N THR A 57 -1.28 8.84 10.13
CA THR A 57 -1.48 7.41 10.43
C THR A 57 -0.27 6.57 10.02
N LYS A 58 0.29 6.81 8.83
CA LYS A 58 1.51 6.12 8.37
C LYS A 58 2.71 6.47 9.25
N MET A 59 2.85 7.73 9.66
CA MET A 59 3.95 8.17 10.54
C MET A 59 3.86 7.46 11.91
N LEU A 60 2.71 7.49 12.54
CA LEU A 60 2.46 6.85 13.83
C LEU A 60 2.62 5.32 13.76
N ALA A 61 2.17 4.71 12.67
CA ALA A 61 2.36 3.28 12.43
C ALA A 61 3.84 2.87 12.29
N ARG A 62 4.77 3.81 12.11
CA ARG A 62 6.22 3.54 12.08
C ARG A 62 6.83 3.53 13.49
N THR A 63 6.24 4.21 14.43
CA THR A 63 6.71 4.32 15.82
C THR A 63 5.99 3.34 16.74
N THR A 64 4.72 3.04 16.46
CA THR A 64 3.91 2.09 17.23
C THR A 64 4.15 0.66 16.74
N LYS A 65 4.53 -0.23 17.66
CA LYS A 65 4.69 -1.65 17.35
C LYS A 65 3.32 -2.32 17.20
N ALA A 66 3.13 -3.10 16.14
CA ALA A 66 2.01 -4.04 16.08
C ALA A 66 2.31 -5.26 16.96
N ALA A 67 1.28 -5.91 17.46
CA ALA A 67 1.42 -7.12 18.30
C ALA A 67 2.18 -8.23 17.56
N SER A 68 1.93 -8.37 16.25
CA SER A 68 2.66 -9.27 15.37
C SER A 68 2.87 -8.69 13.97
N CYS A 69 3.58 -9.41 13.11
CA CYS A 69 3.71 -9.07 11.69
C CYS A 69 2.46 -9.42 10.88
N ALA A 70 1.44 -10.05 11.47
CA ALA A 70 0.21 -10.43 10.80
C ALA A 70 -0.54 -9.21 10.26
N LEU A 71 -1.22 -9.40 9.13
CA LEU A 71 -1.96 -8.33 8.48
C LEU A 71 -3.09 -7.79 9.37
N LEU A 72 -3.75 -8.69 10.11
CA LEU A 72 -4.85 -8.34 11.01
C LEU A 72 -4.36 -7.41 12.13
N ASP A 73 -3.24 -7.73 12.77
CA ASP A 73 -2.69 -6.92 13.86
C ASP A 73 -2.26 -5.53 13.38
N ARG A 74 -1.71 -5.46 12.15
CA ARG A 74 -1.39 -4.16 11.53
C ARG A 74 -2.65 -3.34 11.26
N MET A 75 -3.72 -3.99 10.83
CA MET A 75 -5.00 -3.33 10.58
C MET A 75 -5.62 -2.82 11.88
N GLN A 76 -5.64 -3.64 12.94
CA GLN A 76 -6.12 -3.25 14.25
C GLN A 76 -5.33 -2.07 14.82
N ARG A 77 -3.99 -2.13 14.75
CA ARG A 77 -3.13 -1.01 15.13
C ARG A 77 -3.48 0.27 14.34
N ASN A 78 -3.66 0.18 13.03
CA ASN A 78 -4.00 1.35 12.22
C ASN A 78 -5.38 1.92 12.59
N LYS A 79 -6.35 1.08 12.93
CA LYS A 79 -7.65 1.53 13.46
C LYS A 79 -7.51 2.27 14.78
N GLN A 80 -6.71 1.73 15.71
CA GLN A 80 -6.43 2.41 16.99
C GLN A 80 -5.78 3.77 16.77
N ILE A 81 -4.82 3.86 15.84
CA ILE A 81 -4.17 5.13 15.49
C ILE A 81 -5.18 6.13 14.91
N VAL A 82 -6.05 5.70 13.99
CA VAL A 82 -7.09 6.57 13.42
C VAL A 82 -8.05 7.04 14.50
N SER A 83 -8.51 6.15 15.38
CA SER A 83 -9.36 6.53 16.53
C SER A 83 -8.66 7.55 17.46
N SER A 84 -7.35 7.40 17.69
CA SER A 84 -6.58 8.37 18.47
C SER A 84 -6.48 9.74 17.78
N ILE A 85 -6.34 9.74 16.43
CA ILE A 85 -6.33 11.00 15.66
C ILE A 85 -7.71 11.69 15.73
N GLU A 86 -8.79 10.93 15.61
CA GLU A 86 -10.16 11.47 15.74
C GLU A 86 -10.40 12.06 17.13
N LYS A 87 -9.99 11.36 18.19
CA LYS A 87 -10.05 11.88 19.56
C LYS A 87 -9.26 13.17 19.74
N ALA A 88 -8.05 13.25 19.17
CA ALA A 88 -7.24 14.46 19.22
C ALA A 88 -7.94 15.64 18.51
N CYS A 89 -8.60 15.39 17.37
CA CYS A 89 -9.39 16.41 16.67
C CYS A 89 -10.56 16.92 17.50
N GLU A 90 -11.21 16.06 18.28
CA GLU A 90 -12.34 16.42 19.15
C GLU A 90 -11.88 17.14 20.42
N SER A 91 -10.80 16.66 21.04
CA SER A 91 -10.30 17.20 22.32
C SER A 91 -9.59 18.53 22.17
N ASN A 92 -8.82 18.72 21.10
CA ASN A 92 -8.00 19.91 20.88
C ASN A 92 -7.91 20.27 19.38
N PRO A 93 -8.96 20.86 18.80
CA PRO A 93 -9.06 21.10 17.37
C PRO A 93 -7.99 22.07 16.85
N GLU A 94 -7.66 23.13 17.63
CA GLU A 94 -6.67 24.14 17.22
C GLU A 94 -5.25 23.55 17.13
N ALA A 95 -4.80 22.86 18.18
CA ALA A 95 -3.50 22.22 18.18
C ALA A 95 -3.39 21.12 17.11
N THR A 96 -4.48 20.40 16.86
CA THR A 96 -4.52 19.39 15.81
C THR A 96 -4.45 20.02 14.42
N ALA A 97 -5.08 21.17 14.19
CA ALA A 97 -4.97 21.89 12.92
C ALA A 97 -3.54 22.39 12.66
N GLU A 98 -2.84 22.92 13.67
CA GLU A 98 -1.44 23.29 13.55
C GLU A 98 -0.54 22.08 13.24
N LEU A 99 -0.79 20.95 13.91
CA LEU A 99 -0.09 19.70 13.66
C LEU A 99 -0.29 19.22 12.22
N PHE A 100 -1.51 19.33 11.67
CA PHE A 100 -1.81 18.96 10.29
C PHE A 100 -1.02 19.81 9.28
N GLU A 101 -0.84 21.10 9.51
CA GLU A 101 0.00 21.94 8.64
C GLU A 101 1.48 21.52 8.72
N LYS A 102 1.98 21.15 9.90
CA LYS A 102 3.32 20.58 10.04
C LYS A 102 3.47 19.26 9.30
N VAL A 103 2.46 18.38 9.35
CA VAL A 103 2.44 17.11 8.60
C VAL A 103 2.43 17.36 7.09
N LYS A 104 1.62 18.29 6.57
CA LYS A 104 1.60 18.68 5.15
C LYS A 104 2.97 19.20 4.69
N SER A 105 3.57 20.09 5.46
CA SER A 105 4.89 20.65 5.15
C SER A 105 5.98 19.56 5.16
N PHE A 106 5.94 18.65 6.13
CA PHE A 106 6.84 17.50 6.21
C PHE A 106 6.66 16.57 5.01
N GLU A 107 5.42 16.22 4.65
CA GLU A 107 5.14 15.37 3.49
C GLU A 107 5.71 15.98 2.20
N LYS A 108 5.48 17.27 1.98
CA LYS A 108 6.00 18.00 0.81
C LYS A 108 7.54 17.96 0.77
N ALA A 109 8.19 18.25 1.90
CA ALA A 109 9.65 18.22 2.02
C ALA A 109 10.21 16.79 1.82
N ARG A 110 9.58 15.78 2.42
CA ARG A 110 9.93 14.38 2.30
C ARG A 110 9.84 13.90 0.85
N ARG A 111 8.73 14.21 0.16
CA ARG A 111 8.52 13.86 -1.25
C ARG A 111 9.53 14.55 -2.15
N LYS A 112 9.84 15.83 -1.93
CA LYS A 112 10.88 16.57 -2.67
C LYS A 112 12.26 15.94 -2.49
N ALA A 113 12.57 15.45 -1.30
CA ALA A 113 13.82 14.73 -1.00
C ALA A 113 13.84 13.29 -1.57
N GLY A 114 12.76 12.81 -2.16
CA GLY A 114 12.65 11.43 -2.67
C GLY A 114 12.72 10.37 -1.57
N LEU A 115 12.26 10.72 -0.34
CA LEU A 115 12.28 9.83 0.81
C LEU A 115 10.94 9.11 0.98
N SER A 116 11.01 7.80 1.20
CA SER A 116 9.85 7.00 1.59
C SER A 116 9.57 7.16 3.08
N ILE A 117 8.29 7.17 3.47
CA ILE A 117 7.90 7.16 4.88
C ILE A 117 8.42 5.89 5.59
N TYR A 118 8.62 4.82 4.85
CA TYR A 118 9.14 3.55 5.37
C TYR A 118 10.61 3.59 5.80
N SER A 119 11.36 4.63 5.44
CA SER A 119 12.74 4.86 5.89
C SER A 119 12.79 5.46 7.30
N PHE A 120 11.69 6.07 7.78
CA PHE A 120 11.58 6.63 9.14
C PHE A 120 11.16 5.56 10.15
N GLY A 121 11.46 5.78 11.42
CA GLY A 121 11.09 4.86 12.51
C GLY A 121 11.86 3.53 12.54
N LYS A 122 12.91 3.36 11.71
CA LYS A 122 13.80 2.20 11.71
C LYS A 122 15.19 2.58 12.19
N LYS A 123 15.88 1.62 12.84
CA LYS A 123 17.35 1.71 13.01
C LYS A 123 17.99 1.36 11.67
N ASN A 124 18.23 2.37 10.82
CA ASN A 124 19.03 2.17 9.61
C ASN A 124 20.50 2.12 10.01
N SER A 125 20.99 0.93 10.33
CA SER A 125 22.40 0.65 10.59
C SER A 125 23.15 0.48 9.25
N TRP A 126 24.43 0.83 9.24
CA TRP A 126 25.34 0.54 8.11
C TRP A 126 25.31 -0.92 7.71
N MET A 127 25.25 -1.84 8.66
CA MET A 127 25.17 -3.27 8.40
C MET A 127 23.86 -3.65 7.66
N SER A 128 22.74 -3.02 8.04
CA SER A 128 21.46 -3.21 7.32
C SER A 128 21.52 -2.68 5.88
N LEU A 129 22.24 -1.58 5.66
CA LEU A 129 22.42 -1.03 4.31
C LEU A 129 23.35 -1.90 3.48
N ALA A 130 24.46 -2.39 4.03
CA ALA A 130 25.37 -3.32 3.37
C ALA A 130 24.64 -4.59 2.94
N ALA A 131 23.82 -5.19 3.84
CA ALA A 131 23.01 -6.35 3.50
C ALA A 131 22.02 -6.06 2.36
N LYS A 132 21.40 -4.87 2.35
CA LYS A 132 20.50 -4.46 1.25
C LYS A 132 21.27 -4.25 -0.07
N THR A 133 22.49 -3.70 -0.01
CA THR A 133 23.36 -3.55 -1.20
C THR A 133 23.70 -4.91 -1.80
N LEU A 134 24.07 -5.89 -0.96
CA LEU A 134 24.29 -7.27 -1.42
C LEU A 134 23.03 -7.85 -2.07
N GLY A 135 21.85 -7.60 -1.49
CA GLY A 135 20.58 -8.01 -2.09
C GLY A 135 20.30 -7.36 -3.45
N VAL A 136 20.64 -6.07 -3.61
CA VAL A 136 20.56 -5.39 -4.91
C VAL A 136 21.52 -6.02 -5.91
N VAL A 137 22.78 -6.24 -5.57
CA VAL A 137 23.79 -6.81 -6.49
C VAL A 137 23.40 -8.25 -6.87
N ALA A 138 23.05 -9.09 -5.89
CA ALA A 138 22.70 -10.49 -6.12
C ALA A 138 21.42 -10.65 -6.96
N GLY A 139 20.44 -9.75 -6.79
CA GLY A 139 19.18 -9.79 -7.54
C GLY A 139 19.27 -9.24 -8.97
N LEU A 140 20.34 -8.49 -9.29
CA LEU A 140 20.48 -7.80 -10.58
C LEU A 140 20.46 -8.73 -11.81
N PRO A 141 21.14 -9.88 -11.84
CA PRO A 141 21.11 -10.75 -13.01
C PRO A 141 19.71 -11.24 -13.35
N TYR A 142 18.95 -11.68 -12.34
CA TYR A 142 17.57 -12.12 -12.56
C TYR A 142 16.64 -10.95 -12.86
N TYR A 143 16.93 -9.75 -12.36
CA TYR A 143 16.18 -8.54 -12.70
C TYR A 143 16.31 -8.18 -14.19
N LEU A 144 17.51 -8.27 -14.75
CA LEU A 144 17.73 -8.02 -16.18
C LEU A 144 16.95 -9.02 -17.05
N PHE A 145 16.97 -10.30 -16.69
CA PHE A 145 16.13 -11.31 -17.33
C PHE A 145 14.63 -10.96 -17.18
N SER A 146 14.19 -10.63 -15.98
CA SER A 146 12.81 -10.28 -15.68
C SER A 146 12.33 -9.02 -16.40
N LEU A 147 13.21 -8.05 -16.63
CA LEU A 147 12.92 -6.84 -17.38
C LEU A 147 12.49 -7.19 -18.82
N ILE A 148 13.23 -8.08 -19.48
CA ILE A 148 12.94 -8.52 -20.84
C ILE A 148 11.65 -9.37 -20.85
N ALA A 149 11.56 -10.37 -19.97
CA ALA A 149 10.41 -11.26 -19.90
C ALA A 149 9.10 -10.54 -19.56
N ALA A 150 9.13 -9.55 -18.67
CA ALA A 150 7.96 -8.79 -18.22
C ALA A 150 7.60 -7.62 -19.14
N LEU A 151 8.44 -7.25 -20.09
CA LEU A 151 8.28 -6.05 -20.92
C LEU A 151 6.91 -5.97 -21.62
N PRO A 152 6.37 -7.01 -22.26
CA PRO A 152 5.08 -6.94 -22.93
C PRO A 152 3.95 -6.62 -21.95
N LEU A 153 3.92 -7.28 -20.80
CA LEU A 153 2.91 -7.03 -19.75
C LEU A 153 3.07 -5.65 -19.11
N TRP A 154 4.31 -5.19 -18.93
CA TRP A 154 4.60 -3.87 -18.37
C TRP A 154 4.16 -2.75 -19.31
N VAL A 155 4.43 -2.87 -20.61
CA VAL A 155 4.00 -1.90 -21.64
C VAL A 155 2.48 -1.83 -21.69
N THR A 156 1.81 -2.97 -21.80
CA THR A 156 0.34 -3.05 -21.82
C THR A 156 -0.28 -2.41 -20.58
N ASN A 157 0.27 -2.69 -19.41
CA ASN A 157 -0.20 -2.14 -18.14
C ASN A 157 0.02 -0.62 -18.05
N THR A 158 1.10 -0.12 -18.67
CA THR A 158 1.42 1.32 -18.70
C THR A 158 0.45 2.06 -19.63
N ILE A 159 0.11 1.47 -20.77
CA ILE A 159 -0.91 2.02 -21.69
C ILE A 159 -2.27 2.05 -21.00
N LEU A 160 -2.66 0.94 -20.37
CA LEU A 160 -3.94 0.78 -19.68
C LEU A 160 -4.13 1.84 -18.58
N LYS A 161 -3.07 2.15 -17.81
CA LYS A 161 -3.09 3.20 -16.78
C LYS A 161 -3.34 4.61 -17.34
N LYS A 162 -3.00 4.86 -18.59
CA LYS A 162 -3.28 6.14 -19.26
C LYS A 162 -4.72 6.21 -19.77
N VAL A 163 -5.27 5.08 -20.21
CA VAL A 163 -6.63 4.99 -20.78
C VAL A 163 -7.69 5.00 -19.67
N ILE A 164 -7.46 4.23 -18.60
CA ILE A 164 -8.42 4.09 -17.50
C ILE A 164 -8.19 5.23 -16.49
N LYS A 165 -9.14 6.16 -16.44
CA LYS A 165 -9.11 7.31 -15.53
C LYS A 165 -9.49 6.93 -14.09
N ASP A 166 -10.43 5.99 -13.93
CA ASP A 166 -10.89 5.53 -12.63
C ASP A 166 -9.85 4.66 -11.93
N ASN A 167 -9.40 5.12 -10.75
CA ASN A 167 -8.39 4.43 -9.95
C ASN A 167 -8.88 3.09 -9.39
N ALA A 168 -10.16 2.95 -9.08
CA ALA A 168 -10.74 1.71 -8.54
C ALA A 168 -10.74 0.62 -9.62
N PHE A 169 -11.15 0.98 -10.84
CA PHE A 169 -11.19 0.04 -11.97
C PHE A 169 -9.80 -0.32 -12.51
N ARG A 170 -8.82 0.56 -12.31
CA ARG A 170 -7.44 0.38 -12.82
C ARG A 170 -6.77 -0.89 -12.30
N ASN A 171 -6.97 -1.25 -11.04
CA ASN A 171 -6.40 -2.46 -10.44
C ASN A 171 -7.04 -3.73 -10.99
N THR A 172 -8.37 -3.73 -11.16
CA THR A 172 -9.13 -4.85 -11.75
C THR A 172 -8.73 -5.07 -13.21
N ALA A 173 -8.62 -4.00 -13.98
CA ALA A 173 -8.17 -4.07 -15.37
C ALA A 173 -6.72 -4.57 -15.49
N ALA A 174 -5.81 -4.11 -14.61
CA ALA A 174 -4.44 -4.60 -14.57
C ALA A 174 -4.35 -6.09 -14.22
N PHE A 175 -5.23 -6.58 -13.35
CA PHE A 175 -5.34 -8.01 -13.04
C PHE A 175 -5.87 -8.80 -14.25
N GLY A 176 -6.94 -8.32 -14.91
CA GLY A 176 -7.50 -8.93 -16.11
C GLY A 176 -6.49 -9.05 -17.24
N VAL A 177 -5.68 -8.01 -17.46
CA VAL A 177 -4.59 -8.06 -18.46
C VAL A 177 -3.56 -9.14 -18.11
N LYS A 178 -3.16 -9.26 -16.85
CA LYS A 178 -2.20 -10.30 -16.45
C LYS A 178 -2.76 -11.70 -16.66
N LEU A 179 -4.02 -11.89 -16.31
CA LEU A 179 -4.70 -13.18 -16.47
C LEU A 179 -4.91 -13.55 -17.95
N GLY A 180 -5.33 -12.59 -18.77
CA GLY A 180 -5.59 -12.80 -20.19
C GLY A 180 -4.33 -12.88 -21.04
N LEU A 181 -3.40 -11.92 -20.92
CA LEU A 181 -2.18 -11.88 -21.74
C LEU A 181 -1.02 -12.69 -21.18
N GLY A 182 -1.03 -13.02 -19.88
CA GLY A 182 0.04 -13.78 -19.24
C GLY A 182 0.40 -15.08 -19.95
N PRO A 183 -0.57 -15.96 -20.26
CA PRO A 183 -0.32 -17.19 -21.00
C PRO A 183 0.30 -16.94 -22.39
N PHE A 184 -0.16 -15.93 -23.12
CA PHE A 184 0.39 -15.59 -24.44
C PHE A 184 1.83 -15.10 -24.35
N VAL A 185 2.14 -14.25 -23.36
CA VAL A 185 3.51 -13.79 -23.12
C VAL A 185 4.41 -14.95 -22.69
N PHE A 186 3.91 -15.89 -21.90
CA PHE A 186 4.62 -17.09 -21.54
C PHE A 186 4.98 -17.93 -22.78
N LEU A 187 4.00 -18.21 -23.65
CA LEU A 187 4.21 -18.96 -24.90
C LEU A 187 5.14 -18.20 -25.85
N MET A 188 5.02 -16.88 -25.94
CA MET A 188 5.89 -16.05 -26.79
C MET A 188 7.37 -16.22 -26.46
N TRP A 189 7.72 -16.43 -25.21
CA TRP A 189 9.12 -16.65 -24.78
C TRP A 189 9.51 -18.14 -24.77
N THR A 190 8.59 -19.02 -24.41
CA THR A 190 8.84 -20.46 -24.27
C THR A 190 9.04 -21.13 -25.62
N ILE A 191 8.20 -20.83 -26.62
CA ILE A 191 8.30 -21.45 -27.94
C ILE A 191 9.68 -21.18 -28.59
N PRO A 192 10.17 -19.95 -28.71
CA PRO A 192 11.51 -19.68 -29.22
C PRO A 192 12.62 -20.33 -28.39
N ALA A 193 12.47 -20.38 -27.05
CA ALA A 193 13.48 -21.00 -26.20
C ALA A 193 13.66 -22.48 -26.52
N PHE A 194 12.58 -23.25 -26.71
CA PHE A 194 12.65 -24.66 -27.08
C PHE A 194 13.12 -24.90 -28.53
N ASN A 195 12.96 -23.92 -29.43
CA ASN A 195 13.44 -24.02 -30.80
C ASN A 195 14.95 -23.68 -30.94
N LEU A 196 15.44 -22.77 -30.08
CA LEU A 196 16.78 -22.20 -30.22
C LEU A 196 17.81 -22.81 -29.25
N LEU A 197 17.38 -23.38 -28.13
CA LEU A 197 18.22 -23.84 -27.05
C LEU A 197 18.05 -25.34 -26.78
N ALA A 198 19.09 -25.96 -26.21
CA ALA A 198 18.97 -27.30 -25.67
C ALA A 198 17.89 -27.37 -24.58
N TRP A 199 17.15 -28.45 -24.51
CA TRP A 199 15.99 -28.63 -23.66
C TRP A 199 16.18 -28.22 -22.17
N PRO A 200 17.35 -28.44 -21.51
CA PRO A 200 17.51 -28.05 -20.12
C PRO A 200 17.47 -26.52 -19.93
N TRP A 201 18.07 -25.77 -20.87
CA TRP A 201 18.08 -24.31 -20.84
C TRP A 201 16.73 -23.72 -21.20
N ALA A 202 16.03 -24.31 -22.19
CA ALA A 202 14.67 -23.91 -22.53
C ALA A 202 13.72 -24.08 -21.34
N LEU A 203 13.84 -25.19 -20.61
CA LEU A 203 13.05 -25.47 -19.41
C LEU A 203 13.38 -24.46 -18.28
N LEU A 204 14.67 -24.17 -18.06
CA LEU A 204 15.09 -23.19 -17.06
C LEU A 204 14.50 -21.78 -17.35
N ILE A 205 14.54 -21.36 -18.61
CA ILE A 205 13.96 -20.08 -19.04
C ILE A 205 12.45 -20.09 -18.82
N SER A 206 11.76 -21.14 -19.23
CA SER A 206 10.30 -21.27 -19.10
C SER A 206 9.84 -21.20 -17.64
N VAL A 207 10.50 -21.92 -16.75
CA VAL A 207 10.23 -21.85 -15.30
C VAL A 207 10.56 -20.44 -14.75
N GLY A 208 11.66 -19.84 -15.22
CA GLY A 208 12.06 -18.50 -14.80
C GLY A 208 11.10 -17.38 -15.22
N ILE A 209 10.35 -17.53 -16.31
CA ILE A 209 9.37 -16.53 -16.76
C ILE A 209 8.18 -16.41 -15.80
N ILE A 210 7.76 -17.51 -15.18
CA ILE A 210 6.58 -17.53 -14.29
C ILE A 210 6.67 -16.47 -13.18
N PRO A 211 7.74 -16.39 -12.36
CA PRO A 211 7.86 -15.37 -11.34
C PRO A 211 8.41 -14.02 -11.86
N ALA A 212 8.88 -13.95 -13.13
CA ALA A 212 9.61 -12.77 -13.64
C ALA A 212 8.83 -11.46 -13.51
N TYR A 213 7.52 -11.46 -13.80
CA TYR A 213 6.70 -10.24 -13.70
C TYR A 213 6.54 -9.76 -12.25
N GLY A 214 6.31 -10.68 -11.32
CA GLY A 214 6.25 -10.36 -9.88
C GLY A 214 7.59 -9.84 -9.38
N TYR A 215 8.66 -10.56 -9.69
CA TYR A 215 10.01 -10.18 -9.32
C TYR A 215 10.41 -8.81 -9.86
N PHE A 216 10.09 -8.50 -11.12
CA PHE A 216 10.33 -7.19 -11.72
C PHE A 216 9.72 -6.05 -10.89
N HIS A 217 8.47 -6.21 -10.44
CA HIS A 217 7.81 -5.22 -9.60
C HIS A 217 8.43 -5.11 -8.21
N ASP A 218 8.63 -6.24 -7.56
CA ASP A 218 9.16 -6.30 -6.19
C ASP A 218 10.59 -5.77 -6.12
N TYR A 219 11.41 -6.08 -7.11
CA TYR A 219 12.78 -5.61 -7.18
C TYR A 219 12.86 -4.09 -7.46
N ASN A 220 12.00 -3.55 -8.32
CA ASN A 220 11.89 -2.10 -8.52
C ASN A 220 11.49 -1.38 -7.22
N GLU A 221 10.54 -1.96 -6.48
CA GLU A 221 10.16 -1.40 -5.17
C GLU A 221 11.30 -1.53 -4.16
N TYR A 222 12.01 -2.63 -4.16
CA TYR A 222 13.19 -2.86 -3.32
C TYR A 222 14.29 -1.82 -3.59
N ILE A 223 14.63 -1.56 -4.86
CA ILE A 223 15.60 -0.52 -5.25
C ILE A 223 15.13 0.87 -4.79
N ARG A 224 13.86 1.22 -4.98
CA ARG A 224 13.31 2.50 -4.53
C ARG A 224 13.42 2.67 -3.02
N ARG A 225 13.12 1.62 -2.27
CA ARG A 225 13.24 1.62 -0.80
C ARG A 225 14.71 1.72 -0.38
N TYR A 226 15.60 1.01 -1.03
CA TYR A 226 17.05 1.08 -0.79
C TYR A 226 17.59 2.49 -1.06
N ALA A 227 17.27 3.08 -2.22
CA ALA A 227 17.66 4.44 -2.56
C ALA A 227 17.13 5.47 -1.56
N SER A 228 15.89 5.29 -1.07
CA SER A 228 15.32 6.11 -0.01
C SER A 228 16.08 5.95 1.32
N ASP A 229 16.43 4.72 1.70
CA ASP A 229 17.17 4.45 2.95
C ASP A 229 18.59 5.06 2.90
N MET A 230 19.24 5.04 1.72
CA MET A 230 20.53 5.70 1.50
C MET A 230 20.42 7.22 1.66
N ARG A 231 19.45 7.85 1.00
CA ARG A 231 19.22 9.30 1.10
C ARG A 231 18.85 9.71 2.53
N TYR A 232 18.09 8.88 3.23
CA TYR A 232 17.66 9.12 4.60
C TYR A 232 18.83 9.39 5.56
N LEU A 233 20.02 8.80 5.33
CA LEU A 233 21.19 9.04 6.18
C LEU A 233 21.61 10.50 6.17
N GLY A 234 21.54 11.19 5.04
CA GLY A 234 21.93 12.58 4.86
C GLY A 234 20.91 13.60 5.42
N HIS A 235 19.65 13.23 5.61
CA HIS A 235 18.57 14.17 5.95
C HIS A 235 18.28 14.24 7.46
N LYS A 236 19.19 14.80 8.26
CA LYS A 236 19.02 14.97 9.71
C LYS A 236 17.81 15.86 10.07
N ASP A 237 17.57 16.93 9.30
CA ASP A 237 16.46 17.85 9.51
C ASP A 237 15.11 17.12 9.44
N LEU A 238 14.87 16.33 8.40
CA LEU A 238 13.63 15.57 8.25
C LEU A 238 13.45 14.50 9.34
N LYS A 239 14.54 13.93 9.86
CA LYS A 239 14.47 13.03 11.02
C LYS A 239 13.98 13.75 12.27
N ASN A 240 14.47 14.96 12.50
CA ASN A 240 14.08 15.77 13.66
C ASN A 240 12.63 16.23 13.53
N ARG A 241 12.21 16.70 12.36
CA ARG A 241 10.81 17.07 12.11
C ARG A 241 9.87 15.88 12.29
N PHE A 242 10.23 14.70 11.81
CA PHE A 242 9.44 13.48 12.03
C PHE A 242 9.24 13.20 13.52
N LYS A 243 10.32 13.26 14.31
CA LYS A 243 10.25 13.05 15.77
C LYS A 243 9.42 14.12 16.47
N ALA A 244 9.59 15.40 16.06
CA ALA A 244 8.84 16.51 16.63
C ALA A 244 7.33 16.34 16.43
N ILE A 245 6.89 15.98 15.22
CA ILE A 245 5.47 15.71 14.91
C ILE A 245 4.93 14.57 15.78
N ILE A 246 5.67 13.48 15.94
CA ILE A 246 5.24 12.35 16.77
C ILE A 246 5.12 12.75 18.24
N ASN A 247 6.10 13.49 18.76
CA ASN A 247 6.09 13.95 20.15
C ASN A 247 4.94 14.94 20.42
N GLU A 248 4.69 15.85 19.48
CA GLU A 248 3.61 16.82 19.56
C GLU A 248 2.23 16.13 19.53
N PHE A 249 2.05 15.13 18.65
CA PHE A 249 0.83 14.32 18.63
C PHE A 249 0.59 13.60 19.97
N ASN A 250 1.65 13.00 20.54
CA ASN A 250 1.55 12.33 21.83
C ASN A 250 1.21 13.33 22.97
N ALA A 251 1.71 14.56 22.90
CA ALA A 251 1.39 15.61 23.87
C ALA A 251 -0.06 16.11 23.75
N ILE A 252 -0.66 16.08 22.56
CA ILE A 252 -2.09 16.43 22.37
C ILE A 252 -3.01 15.37 22.97
N LEU A 253 -2.58 14.10 22.97
CA LEU A 253 -3.37 13.01 23.52
C LEU A 253 -3.31 12.86 25.05
N GLY A 254 -2.32 13.51 25.71
CA GLY A 254 -2.05 13.42 27.16
C GLY A 254 -1.13 12.27 27.43
#